data_a42e0ee2b644b7becd7e26c8f4ae9c0b
#
_entry.id   a42e0ee2b644b7becd7e26c8f4ae9c0b
#
_cell.length_a   1.000
_cell.length_b   1.000
_cell.length_c   1.000
_cell.angle_alpha   90.00
_cell.angle_beta   90.00
_cell.angle_gamma   90.00
#
_symmetry.space_group_name_H-M   'P 1'
#
loop_
_entity.id
_entity.type
_entity.pdbx_description
1 polymer ?
#
loop_
_entity_poly.entity_id
_entity_poly.type
_entity_poly.pdbx_seq_one_letter_code
_entity_poly.pdbx_strand_id
1 'polypeptide(L)' 'MTLQEALEQWVEGRDISREAMRAVMTTVMSGEASQAQIGALLVALRMKGEAIEEIAGAAEVMLSLIHI' A
#
# COMPACT_ATOMS: atom_id res chain seq x y z
N MET A 1 8.49 0.70 -5.78
CA MET A 1 7.22 0.39 -6.48
C MET A 1 6.32 1.61 -6.45
N THR A 2 5.73 1.95 -7.58
CA THR A 2 4.78 3.05 -7.66
C THR A 2 3.38 2.57 -7.27
N LEU A 3 2.48 3.54 -7.00
CA LEU A 3 1.08 3.21 -6.73
C LEU A 3 0.43 2.47 -7.90
N GLN A 4 0.75 2.89 -9.13
CA GLN A 4 0.21 2.27 -10.32
C GLN A 4 0.65 0.81 -10.44
N GLU A 5 1.92 0.54 -10.17
CA GLU A 5 2.45 -0.82 -10.21
C GLU A 5 1.80 -1.70 -9.14
N ALA A 6 1.60 -1.17 -7.94
CA ALA A 6 0.94 -1.90 -6.87
C ALA A 6 -0.51 -2.22 -7.25
N LEU A 7 -1.22 -1.24 -7.80
CA LEU A 7 -2.60 -1.42 -8.23
C LEU A 7 -2.70 -2.53 -9.28
N GLU A 8 -1.80 -2.54 -10.25
CA GLU A 8 -1.77 -3.57 -11.28
C GLU A 8 -1.57 -4.96 -10.68
N GLN A 9 -0.66 -5.10 -9.71
CA GLN A 9 -0.43 -6.38 -9.03
C GLN A 9 -1.69 -6.83 -8.29
N TRP A 10 -2.30 -5.94 -7.54
CA TRP A 10 -3.48 -6.27 -6.73
C TRP A 10 -4.71 -6.59 -7.56
N VAL A 11 -4.92 -5.87 -8.66
CA VAL A 11 -6.04 -6.15 -9.58
C VAL A 11 -5.93 -7.55 -10.17
N GLU A 12 -4.70 -8.02 -10.38
CA GLU A 12 -4.45 -9.37 -10.89
C GLU A 12 -4.41 -10.42 -9.76
N GLY A 13 -4.69 -10.03 -8.54
CA GLY A 13 -4.72 -10.93 -7.39
C GLY A 13 -3.37 -11.29 -6.83
N ARG A 14 -2.32 -10.56 -7.20
CA ARG A 14 -0.96 -10.84 -6.73
C ARG A 14 -0.60 -9.96 -5.54
N ASP A 15 0.14 -10.54 -4.59
CA ASP A 15 0.64 -9.81 -3.43
C ASP A 15 1.88 -9.01 -3.80
N ILE A 16 2.16 -7.97 -3.02
CA ILE A 16 3.42 -7.23 -3.13
C ILE A 16 4.26 -7.50 -1.88
N SER A 17 5.56 -7.28 -1.99
CA SER A 17 6.48 -7.52 -0.88
C SER A 17 6.30 -6.48 0.22
N ARG A 18 6.86 -6.78 1.41
CA ARG A 18 6.91 -5.83 2.52
C ARG A 18 7.58 -4.53 2.11
N GLU A 19 8.72 -4.63 1.42
CA GLU A 19 9.46 -3.45 0.95
C GLU A 19 8.64 -2.64 -0.05
N ALA A 20 7.97 -3.30 -0.99
CA ALA A 20 7.11 -2.63 -1.95
C ALA A 20 5.96 -1.92 -1.24
N MET A 21 5.38 -2.56 -0.24
CA MET A 21 4.29 -1.96 0.54
C MET A 21 4.77 -0.74 1.32
N ARG A 22 6.00 -0.77 1.87
CA ARG A 22 6.56 0.41 2.52
C ARG A 22 6.65 1.59 1.56
N ALA A 23 7.08 1.35 0.33
CA ALA A 23 7.16 2.40 -0.68
C ALA A 23 5.78 2.97 -1.02
N VAL A 24 4.79 2.10 -1.19
CA VAL A 24 3.40 2.50 -1.46
C VAL A 24 2.86 3.35 -0.31
N MET A 25 3.02 2.89 0.91
CA MET A 25 2.51 3.61 2.09
C MET A 25 3.22 4.93 2.31
N THR A 26 4.52 4.99 2.03
CA THR A 26 5.26 6.24 2.11
C THR A 26 4.67 7.28 1.16
N THR A 27 4.36 6.88 -0.06
CA THR A 27 3.72 7.77 -1.04
C THR A 27 2.36 8.24 -0.56
N VAL A 28 1.54 7.33 -0.04
CA VAL A 28 0.21 7.65 0.49
C VAL A 28 0.31 8.62 1.66
N MET A 29 1.18 8.33 2.61
CA MET A 29 1.28 9.12 3.84
C MET A 29 1.95 10.47 3.63
N SER A 30 2.72 10.64 2.55
CA SER A 30 3.32 11.93 2.21
C SER A 30 2.35 12.88 1.50
N GLY A 31 1.15 12.41 1.19
CA GLY A 31 0.14 13.23 0.52
C GLY A 31 0.30 13.28 -0.99
N GLU A 32 1.16 12.44 -1.56
CA GLU A 32 1.41 12.43 -3.01
C GLU A 32 0.35 11.66 -3.80
N ALA A 33 -0.48 10.87 -3.11
CA ALA A 33 -1.53 10.11 -3.76
C ALA A 33 -2.84 10.89 -3.75
N SER A 34 -3.56 10.87 -4.86
CA SER A 34 -4.90 11.47 -4.92
C SER A 34 -5.89 10.59 -4.15
N GLN A 35 -7.03 11.16 -3.77
CA GLN A 35 -8.08 10.41 -3.11
C GLN A 35 -8.59 9.27 -4.01
N ALA A 36 -8.67 9.52 -5.33
CA ALA A 36 -9.07 8.49 -6.27
C ALA A 36 -8.08 7.33 -6.30
N GLN A 37 -6.79 7.61 -6.27
CA GLN A 37 -5.77 6.57 -6.22
C GLN A 37 -5.86 5.76 -4.93
N ILE A 38 -6.02 6.43 -3.80
CA ILE A 38 -6.17 5.76 -2.50
C ILE A 38 -7.41 4.87 -2.51
N GLY A 39 -8.53 5.38 -3.01
CA GLY A 39 -9.76 4.61 -3.11
C GLY A 39 -9.58 3.36 -3.98
N ALA A 40 -8.93 3.51 -5.13
CA ALA A 40 -8.67 2.38 -6.03
C ALA A 40 -7.80 1.32 -5.37
N LEU A 41 -6.75 1.75 -4.64
CA LEU A 41 -5.87 0.83 -3.92
C LEU A 41 -6.63 0.07 -2.85
N LEU A 42 -7.47 0.76 -2.08
CA LEU A 42 -8.24 0.13 -1.01
C LEU A 42 -9.22 -0.90 -1.54
N VAL A 43 -9.91 -0.58 -2.64
CA VAL A 43 -10.85 -1.53 -3.28
C VAL A 43 -10.09 -2.74 -3.81
N ALA A 44 -8.98 -2.52 -4.50
CA ALA A 44 -8.19 -3.61 -5.07
C ALA A 44 -7.65 -4.53 -3.96
N LEU A 45 -7.15 -3.93 -2.87
CA LEU A 45 -6.63 -4.68 -1.73
C LEU A 45 -7.74 -5.50 -1.06
N ARG A 46 -8.92 -4.92 -0.91
CA ARG A 46 -10.07 -5.60 -0.33
C ARG A 46 -10.49 -6.80 -1.17
N MET A 47 -10.52 -6.65 -2.49
CA MET A 47 -10.91 -7.71 -3.39
C MET A 47 -9.90 -8.86 -3.41
N LYS A 48 -8.61 -8.52 -3.34
CA LYS A 48 -7.55 -9.50 -3.31
C LYS A 48 -7.42 -10.18 -1.94
N GLY A 49 -7.59 -9.41 -0.88
CA GLY A 49 -7.29 -9.84 0.49
C GLY A 49 -5.86 -9.49 0.87
N GLU A 50 -5.65 -9.02 2.08
CA GLU A 50 -4.35 -8.59 2.58
C GLU A 50 -3.43 -9.79 2.83
N ALA A 51 -2.15 -9.66 2.44
CA ALA A 51 -1.11 -10.60 2.82
C ALA A 51 -0.40 -10.10 4.07
N ILE A 52 0.17 -11.02 4.86
CA ILE A 52 0.87 -10.66 6.11
C ILE A 52 1.99 -9.67 5.85
N GLU A 53 2.77 -9.88 4.78
CA GLU A 53 3.88 -8.99 4.44
C GLU A 53 3.42 -7.59 4.06
N GLU A 54 2.25 -7.48 3.44
CA GLU A 54 1.68 -6.18 3.10
C GLU A 54 1.24 -5.43 4.34
N ILE A 55 0.59 -6.14 5.27
CA ILE A 55 0.17 -5.54 6.54
C ILE A 55 1.40 -5.09 7.32
N ALA A 56 2.44 -5.91 7.36
CA ALA A 56 3.67 -5.59 8.08
C ALA A 56 4.35 -4.35 7.50
N GLY A 57 4.44 -4.26 6.17
CA GLY A 57 5.04 -3.11 5.52
C GLY A 57 4.28 -1.82 5.76
N ALA A 58 2.96 -1.89 5.68
CA ALA A 58 2.11 -0.73 5.96
C ALA A 58 2.24 -0.28 7.42
N ALA A 59 2.23 -1.23 8.35
CA ALA A 59 2.36 -0.93 9.77
C ALA A 59 3.71 -0.27 10.09
N GLU A 60 4.79 -0.74 9.48
CA GLU A 60 6.12 -0.16 9.68
C GLU A 60 6.14 1.33 9.33
N VAL A 61 5.55 1.70 8.20
CA VAL A 61 5.52 3.10 7.79
C VAL A 61 4.67 3.93 8.74
N MET A 62 3.49 3.43 9.10
CA MET A 62 2.61 4.16 9.99
C MET A 62 3.23 4.34 11.37
N LEU A 63 3.91 3.33 11.89
CA LEU A 63 4.59 3.42 13.19
C LEU A 63 5.77 4.40 13.15
N SER A 64 6.47 4.48 12.03
CA SER A 64 7.60 5.40 11.90
C SER A 64 7.19 6.87 11.94
N LEU A 65 5.91 7.16 11.71
CA LEU A 65 5.38 8.52 11.73
C LEU A 65 4.87 8.94 13.12
N ILE A 66 4.86 8.01 14.07
CA ILE A 66 4.44 8.31 15.44
C ILE A 66 5.67 8.70 16.25
N HIS A 67 5.66 9.94 16.70
CA HIS A 67 6.73 10.45 17.56
C HIS A 67 6.28 10.32 19.02
N ILE A 68 7.00 9.53 19.73
CA ILE A 68 6.74 9.30 21.17
C ILE A 68 7.78 10.05 21.98
#